data_ebbc3d71464dc0b83944ba572c91f9d9
#
_entry.id   ebbc3d71464dc0b83944ba572c91f9d9
#
_cell.length_a   1.000
_cell.length_b   1.000
_cell.length_c   1.000
_cell.angle_alpha   90.00
_cell.angle_beta   90.00
_cell.angle_gamma   90.00
#
_symmetry.space_group_name_H-M   'P 1'
#
loop_
_entity.id
_entity.type
_entity.pdbx_description
1 polymer ?
#
loop_
_entity_poly.entity_id
_entity_poly.type
_entity_poly.pdbx_seq_one_letter_code
_entity_poly.pdbx_strand_id
1 'polypeptide(L)'
;MSPSDNLKVGDTLLSDLGQVEVTGIEIGDRRVNKSKLEDVDTIWASSVEIPARIGFSVDLHGEVDSYKLDLERDFEIAPGDIIKLDKHIVKVHVIKTQEKKLTSGFAKAGVIKRVYSKPVKFNNYDYDLTRNIFKKVK
;
A
#
# COMPACT_ATOMS: atom_id res chain seq x y z
N MET A 1 1.32 -25.72 -10.75
CA MET A 1 0.66 -24.78 -11.69
C MET A 1 0.86 -25.30 -13.09
N SER A 2 -0.20 -25.44 -13.88
CA SER A 2 -0.07 -25.92 -15.25
C SER A 2 0.26 -24.75 -16.18
N PRO A 3 0.91 -25.03 -17.35
CA PRO A 3 1.23 -23.97 -18.32
C PRO A 3 0.02 -23.22 -18.88
N SER A 4 -1.16 -23.81 -18.78
CA SER A 4 -2.39 -23.16 -19.25
C SER A 4 -3.01 -22.22 -18.22
N ASP A 5 -2.49 -22.18 -17.01
CA ASP A 5 -3.01 -21.30 -15.98
C ASP A 5 -2.76 -19.83 -16.31
N ASN A 6 -3.69 -18.99 -15.93
CA ASN A 6 -3.54 -17.54 -16.07
C ASN A 6 -2.84 -16.98 -14.84
N LEU A 7 -1.99 -15.99 -15.09
CA LEU A 7 -1.30 -15.22 -14.07
C LEU A 7 -1.79 -13.79 -14.13
N LYS A 8 -2.03 -13.17 -12.98
CA LYS A 8 -2.41 -11.74 -12.91
C LYS A 8 -1.68 -11.05 -11.80
N VAL A 9 -1.55 -9.74 -11.98
CA VAL A 9 -0.99 -8.87 -10.93
C VAL A 9 -1.83 -9.00 -9.68
N GLY A 10 -1.17 -9.18 -8.54
CA GLY A 10 -1.82 -9.44 -7.27
C GLY A 10 -1.86 -10.91 -6.86
N ASP A 11 -1.57 -11.83 -7.78
CA ASP A 11 -1.50 -13.24 -7.44
C ASP A 11 -0.32 -13.52 -6.49
N THR A 12 -0.51 -14.48 -5.59
CA THR A 12 0.53 -14.91 -4.68
C THR A 12 1.12 -16.22 -5.20
N LEU A 13 2.46 -16.25 -5.29
CA LEU A 13 3.20 -17.42 -5.71
C LEU A 13 4.13 -17.88 -4.59
N LEU A 14 4.41 -19.19 -4.54
CA LEU A 14 5.40 -19.75 -3.64
C LEU A 14 6.73 -19.83 -4.38
N SER A 15 7.76 -19.20 -3.80
CA SER A 15 9.13 -19.26 -4.34
C SER A 15 10.08 -19.86 -3.31
N ASP A 16 11.34 -20.06 -3.71
CA ASP A 16 12.38 -20.54 -2.79
C ASP A 16 12.63 -19.59 -1.62
N LEU A 17 12.25 -18.33 -1.78
CA LEU A 17 12.39 -17.30 -0.74
C LEU A 17 11.12 -17.08 0.08
N GLY A 18 10.08 -17.92 -0.09
CA GLY A 18 8.80 -17.80 0.56
C GLY A 18 7.71 -17.32 -0.39
N GLN A 19 6.63 -16.79 0.16
CA GLN A 19 5.53 -16.27 -0.65
C GLN A 19 5.90 -14.92 -1.26
N VAL A 20 5.56 -14.76 -2.53
CA VAL A 20 5.75 -13.50 -3.26
C VAL A 20 4.45 -13.09 -3.93
N GLU A 21 4.24 -11.79 -4.06
CA GLU A 21 3.10 -11.22 -4.77
C GLU A 21 3.56 -10.73 -6.13
N VAL A 22 2.81 -11.07 -7.17
CA VAL A 22 3.10 -10.62 -8.51
C VAL A 22 2.78 -9.13 -8.61
N THR A 23 3.77 -8.31 -8.93
CA THR A 23 3.62 -6.86 -9.03
C THR A 23 3.62 -6.37 -10.47
N GLY A 24 4.07 -7.20 -11.42
CA GLY A 24 4.04 -6.85 -12.83
C GLY A 24 4.29 -8.06 -13.70
N ILE A 25 3.76 -8.03 -14.91
CA ILE A 25 3.90 -9.08 -15.92
C ILE A 25 4.31 -8.42 -17.23
N GLU A 26 5.34 -8.95 -17.88
CA GLU A 26 5.78 -8.47 -19.19
C GLU A 26 5.70 -9.57 -20.25
N ILE A 27 5.20 -9.19 -21.41
CA ILE A 27 5.21 -10.00 -22.63
C ILE A 27 5.88 -9.15 -23.71
N GLY A 28 7.09 -9.53 -24.11
CA GLY A 28 7.90 -8.71 -25.00
C GLY A 28 8.17 -7.35 -24.35
N ASP A 29 7.82 -6.27 -25.06
CA ASP A 29 8.02 -4.91 -24.57
C ASP A 29 6.81 -4.33 -23.85
N ARG A 30 5.77 -5.13 -23.63
CA ARG A 30 4.51 -4.64 -23.06
C ARG A 30 4.32 -5.15 -21.64
N ARG A 31 3.80 -4.26 -20.78
CA ARG A 31 3.29 -4.64 -19.47
C ARG A 31 1.82 -4.97 -19.57
N VAL A 32 1.42 -6.07 -18.96
CA VAL A 32 0.03 -6.51 -18.92
C VAL A 32 -0.35 -6.84 -17.48
N ASN A 33 -1.64 -6.80 -17.19
CA ASN A 33 -2.15 -7.14 -15.86
C ASN A 33 -2.48 -8.61 -15.71
N LYS A 34 -2.64 -9.31 -16.82
CA LYS A 34 -3.03 -10.71 -16.85
C LYS A 34 -2.49 -11.36 -18.11
N SER A 35 -2.04 -12.59 -17.98
CA SER A 35 -1.58 -13.38 -19.12
C SER A 35 -1.66 -14.86 -18.81
N LYS A 36 -1.66 -15.69 -19.86
CA LYS A 36 -1.37 -17.10 -19.70
C LYS A 36 0.09 -17.27 -19.30
N LEU A 37 0.35 -18.18 -18.38
CA LEU A 37 1.69 -18.37 -17.83
C LEU A 37 2.72 -18.69 -18.94
N GLU A 38 2.33 -19.45 -19.95
CA GLU A 38 3.20 -19.82 -21.06
C GLU A 38 3.63 -18.65 -21.95
N ASP A 39 2.88 -17.53 -21.94
CA ASP A 39 3.16 -16.36 -22.76
C ASP A 39 4.01 -15.30 -22.04
N VAL A 40 4.28 -15.50 -20.75
CA VAL A 40 4.97 -14.50 -19.91
C VAL A 40 6.47 -14.57 -20.13
N ASP A 41 7.09 -13.45 -20.46
CA ASP A 41 8.55 -13.33 -20.55
C ASP A 41 9.18 -12.99 -19.20
N THR A 42 8.58 -12.07 -18.47
CA THR A 42 9.11 -11.61 -17.18
C THR A 42 7.99 -11.41 -16.19
N ILE A 43 8.22 -11.86 -14.95
CA ILE A 43 7.33 -11.63 -13.83
C ILE A 43 8.07 -10.79 -12.79
N TRP A 44 7.50 -9.66 -12.42
CA TRP A 44 7.97 -8.86 -11.31
C TRP A 44 7.21 -9.26 -10.05
N ALA A 45 7.92 -9.50 -8.96
CA ALA A 45 7.31 -9.96 -7.72
C ALA A 45 8.01 -9.36 -6.51
N SER A 46 7.26 -9.23 -5.41
CA SER A 46 7.77 -8.76 -4.13
C SER A 46 7.42 -9.76 -3.03
N SER A 47 8.31 -9.91 -2.06
CA SER A 47 8.03 -10.78 -0.91
C SER A 47 6.85 -10.22 -0.11
N VAL A 48 5.86 -11.07 0.18
CA VAL A 48 4.72 -10.68 1.02
C VAL A 48 5.08 -10.66 2.51
N GLU A 49 6.24 -11.23 2.86
CA GLU A 49 6.73 -11.22 4.23
C GLU A 49 7.37 -9.90 4.62
N ILE A 50 7.71 -9.05 3.64
CA ILE A 50 8.27 -7.72 3.86
C ILE A 50 7.11 -6.75 4.01
N PRO A 51 7.00 -6.03 5.14
CA PRO A 51 5.93 -5.04 5.30
C PRO A 51 5.97 -3.97 4.22
N ALA A 52 4.80 -3.44 3.88
CA ALA A 52 4.72 -2.29 3.00
C ALA A 52 5.15 -1.04 3.76
N ARG A 53 6.00 -0.23 3.15
CA ARG A 53 6.43 1.05 3.69
C ARG A 53 5.69 2.16 3.00
N ILE A 54 4.90 2.90 3.76
CA ILE A 54 4.09 3.99 3.21
C ILE A 54 4.48 5.31 3.87
N GLY A 55 4.37 6.39 3.11
CA GLY A 55 4.49 7.74 3.64
C GLY A 55 3.13 8.20 4.15
N PHE A 56 3.13 8.88 5.29
CA PHE A 56 1.92 9.42 5.89
C PHE A 56 2.16 10.90 6.20
N SER A 57 1.37 11.76 5.60
CA SER A 57 1.49 13.21 5.78
C SER A 57 0.33 13.72 6.61
N VAL A 58 0.65 14.52 7.62
CA VAL A 58 -0.33 15.18 8.49
C VAL A 58 -0.19 16.69 8.28
N ASP A 59 -1.23 17.30 7.73
CA ASP A 59 -1.25 18.75 7.49
C ASP A 59 -1.70 19.49 8.75
N LEU A 60 -0.79 20.24 9.35
CA LEU A 60 -0.98 20.96 10.61
C LEU A 60 -1.11 22.47 10.40
N HIS A 61 -1.89 22.90 9.40
CA HIS A 61 -2.11 24.33 9.14
C HIS A 61 -0.81 25.13 8.87
N GLY A 62 -0.17 24.79 7.76
CA GLY A 62 1.06 25.49 7.36
C GLY A 62 2.32 24.70 7.63
N GLU A 63 2.24 23.67 8.46
CA GLU A 63 3.33 22.73 8.67
C GLU A 63 2.83 21.33 8.30
N VAL A 64 3.73 20.48 7.85
CA VAL A 64 3.42 19.10 7.52
C VAL A 64 4.34 18.19 8.30
N ASP A 65 3.77 17.35 9.15
CA ASP A 65 4.51 16.26 9.76
C ASP A 65 4.43 15.04 8.85
N SER A 66 5.55 14.40 8.62
CA SER A 66 5.62 13.20 7.78
C SER A 66 6.11 12.03 8.61
N TYR A 67 5.47 10.90 8.41
CA TYR A 67 5.80 9.64 9.08
C TYR A 67 6.01 8.59 8.02
N LYS A 68 6.87 7.62 8.32
CA LYS A 68 6.98 6.39 7.53
C LYS A 68 6.48 5.24 8.38
N LEU A 69 5.56 4.47 7.85
CA LEU A 69 4.92 3.36 8.54
C LEU A 69 5.25 2.05 7.84
N ASP A 70 5.45 1.00 8.65
CA ASP A 70 5.49 -0.37 8.17
C ASP A 70 4.14 -1.01 8.47
N LEU A 71 3.43 -1.41 7.44
CA LEU A 71 2.12 -2.04 7.55
C LEU A 71 2.11 -3.37 6.82
N GLU A 72 1.26 -4.29 7.28
CA GLU A 72 1.00 -5.48 6.50
C GLU A 72 0.49 -5.10 5.12
N ARG A 73 0.94 -5.81 4.10
CA ARG A 73 0.65 -5.43 2.71
C ARG A 73 -0.84 -5.46 2.37
N ASP A 74 -1.61 -6.26 3.09
CA ASP A 74 -3.05 -6.38 2.89
C ASP A 74 -3.88 -5.47 3.81
N PHE A 75 -3.22 -4.67 4.65
CA PHE A 75 -3.91 -3.70 5.50
C PHE A 75 -4.60 -2.63 4.64
N GLU A 76 -5.89 -2.45 4.85
CA GLU A 76 -6.70 -1.54 4.02
C GLU A 76 -6.86 -0.19 4.70
N ILE A 77 -6.67 0.88 3.93
CA ILE A 77 -6.88 2.26 4.36
C ILE A 77 -7.83 2.92 3.36
N ALA A 78 -8.79 3.69 3.87
CA ALA A 78 -9.76 4.40 3.04
C ALA A 78 -9.82 5.88 3.41
N PRO A 79 -10.08 6.76 2.43
CA PRO A 79 -10.41 8.15 2.75
C PRO A 79 -11.61 8.21 3.72
N GLY A 80 -11.49 9.02 4.74
CA GLY A 80 -12.48 9.09 5.83
C GLY A 80 -12.11 8.30 7.06
N ASP A 81 -11.14 7.40 6.99
CA ASP A 81 -10.67 6.67 8.17
C ASP A 81 -10.07 7.63 9.19
N ILE A 82 -10.33 7.35 10.46
CA ILE A 82 -9.75 8.10 11.58
C ILE A 82 -8.64 7.24 12.17
N ILE A 83 -7.43 7.76 12.17
CA ILE A 83 -6.22 7.00 12.53
C ILE A 83 -5.47 7.76 13.62
N LYS A 84 -5.04 7.03 14.65
CA LYS A 84 -4.16 7.58 15.66
C LYS A 84 -2.71 7.36 15.25
N LEU A 85 -1.95 8.46 15.19
CA LEU A 85 -0.52 8.46 14.91
C LEU A 85 0.20 9.25 16.00
N ASP A 86 0.87 8.53 16.91
CA ASP A 86 1.56 9.14 18.04
C ASP A 86 0.54 9.96 18.88
N LYS A 87 0.75 11.25 19.01
CA LYS A 87 -0.16 12.13 19.74
C LYS A 87 -1.28 12.71 18.87
N HIS A 88 -1.29 12.42 17.57
CA HIS A 88 -2.25 12.98 16.64
C HIS A 88 -3.37 11.98 16.33
N ILE A 89 -4.61 12.48 16.27
CA ILE A 89 -5.72 11.75 15.68
C ILE A 89 -6.07 12.47 14.39
N VAL A 90 -6.00 11.74 13.28
CA VAL A 90 -6.08 12.33 11.95
C VAL A 90 -7.15 11.66 11.11
N LYS A 91 -7.73 12.41 10.19
CA LYS A 91 -8.67 11.89 9.20
C LYS A 91 -7.98 11.82 7.85
N VAL A 92 -8.05 10.64 7.23
CA VAL A 92 -7.49 10.43 5.88
C VAL A 92 -8.35 11.16 4.86
N HIS A 93 -7.73 11.98 4.01
CA HIS A 93 -8.40 12.72 2.95
C HIS A 93 -8.14 12.14 1.57
N VAL A 94 -6.87 11.86 1.27
CA VAL A 94 -6.44 11.38 -0.04
C VAL A 94 -5.41 10.29 0.12
N ILE A 95 -5.52 9.26 -0.68
CA ILE A 95 -4.54 8.18 -0.75
C ILE A 95 -3.91 8.20 -2.13
N LYS A 96 -2.58 8.32 -2.18
CA LYS A 96 -1.84 8.23 -3.43
C LYS A 96 -1.31 6.81 -3.59
N THR A 97 -1.74 6.15 -4.67
CA THR A 97 -1.20 4.86 -5.06
C THR A 97 -0.18 5.04 -6.18
N GLN A 98 0.38 3.96 -6.68
CA GLN A 98 1.32 4.01 -7.78
C GLN A 98 0.69 4.54 -9.07
N GLU A 99 -0.61 4.41 -9.22
CA GLU A 99 -1.30 4.74 -10.47
C GLU A 99 -2.19 5.97 -10.36
N LYS A 100 -2.77 6.25 -9.19
CA LYS A 100 -3.79 7.29 -9.07
C LYS A 100 -3.89 7.83 -7.64
N LYS A 101 -4.69 8.90 -7.50
CA LYS A 101 -5.11 9.42 -6.20
C LYS A 101 -6.55 8.99 -5.92
N LEU A 102 -6.81 8.53 -4.71
CA LEU A 102 -8.12 8.10 -4.27
C LEU A 102 -8.69 9.10 -3.28
N THR A 103 -9.91 9.54 -3.53
CA THR A 103 -10.69 10.34 -2.58
C THR A 103 -11.89 9.57 -2.03
N SER A 104 -12.09 8.35 -2.53
CA SER A 104 -13.12 7.43 -2.07
C SER A 104 -12.65 6.00 -2.29
N GLY A 105 -13.37 5.03 -1.71
CA GLY A 105 -12.97 3.63 -1.79
C GLY A 105 -11.90 3.28 -0.78
N PHE A 106 -11.04 2.33 -1.09
CA PHE A 106 -9.96 1.92 -0.21
C PHE A 106 -8.76 1.44 -1.03
N ALA A 107 -7.61 1.34 -0.38
CA ALA A 107 -6.41 0.75 -0.97
C ALA A 107 -5.67 -0.10 0.07
N LYS A 108 -5.02 -1.15 -0.40
CA LYS A 108 -4.15 -1.96 0.45
C LYS A 108 -2.79 -1.30 0.57
N ALA A 109 -2.16 -1.44 1.74
CA ALA A 109 -0.87 -0.81 2.01
C ALA A 109 0.19 -1.14 0.96
N GLY A 110 0.15 -2.35 0.42
CA GLY A 110 1.10 -2.78 -0.62
C GLY A 110 1.10 -1.95 -1.89
N VAL A 111 0.02 -1.20 -2.18
CA VAL A 111 -0.08 -0.34 -3.36
C VAL A 111 -0.06 1.14 -3.03
N ILE A 112 -0.10 1.49 -1.74
CA ILE A 112 -0.12 2.88 -1.30
C ILE A 112 1.30 3.46 -1.33
N LYS A 113 1.45 4.62 -1.94
CA LYS A 113 2.68 5.41 -1.84
C LYS A 113 2.64 6.37 -0.67
N ARG A 114 1.55 7.10 -0.53
CA ARG A 114 1.40 8.14 0.49
C ARG A 114 -0.05 8.34 0.86
N VAL A 115 -0.27 8.62 2.14
CA VAL A 115 -1.57 8.99 2.68
C VAL A 115 -1.51 10.44 3.11
N TYR A 116 -2.49 11.23 2.73
CA TYR A 116 -2.63 12.63 3.14
C TYR A 116 -3.77 12.74 4.14
N SER A 117 -3.49 13.35 5.27
CA SER A 117 -4.44 13.45 6.37
C SER A 117 -4.38 14.80 7.06
N LYS A 118 -5.41 15.10 7.85
CA LYS A 118 -5.47 16.30 8.67
C LYS A 118 -5.91 15.95 10.08
N PRO A 119 -5.41 16.66 11.12
CA PRO A 119 -5.84 16.41 12.48
C PRO A 119 -7.33 16.66 12.66
N VAL A 120 -7.96 15.88 13.52
CA VAL A 120 -9.34 16.06 13.91
C VAL A 120 -9.46 16.10 15.43
N LYS A 121 -10.53 16.70 15.91
CA LYS A 121 -10.79 16.84 17.35
C LYS A 121 -11.68 15.70 17.87
N PHE A 122 -11.41 14.48 17.44
CA PHE A 122 -12.16 13.31 17.89
C PHE A 122 -11.38 12.60 18.98
N ASN A 123 -12.09 11.95 19.88
CA ASN A 123 -11.48 11.08 20.89
C ASN A 123 -11.45 9.62 20.47
N ASN A 124 -12.16 9.28 19.42
CA ASN A 124 -12.24 7.93 18.89
C ASN A 124 -11.48 7.83 17.58
N TYR A 125 -10.94 6.66 17.31
CA TYR A 125 -10.23 6.36 16.06
C TYR A 125 -10.54 4.92 15.64
N ASP A 126 -10.42 4.67 14.32
CA ASP A 126 -10.64 3.34 13.76
C ASP A 126 -9.42 2.44 13.94
N TYR A 127 -8.23 3.02 13.82
CA TYR A 127 -6.97 2.30 13.93
C TYR A 127 -5.96 3.13 14.70
N ASP A 128 -5.13 2.45 15.50
CA ASP A 128 -3.96 3.06 16.13
C ASP A 128 -2.72 2.50 15.45
N LEU A 129 -2.06 3.32 14.65
CA LEU A 129 -0.87 2.94 13.90
C LEU A 129 0.41 3.49 14.50
N THR A 130 0.36 3.98 15.75
CA THR A 130 1.53 4.53 16.43
C THR A 130 2.70 3.55 16.47
N ARG A 131 2.41 2.27 16.72
CA ARG A 131 3.43 1.23 16.79
C ARG A 131 4.02 0.88 15.42
N ASN A 132 3.36 1.27 14.36
CA ASN A 132 3.82 1.00 13.01
C ASN A 132 4.76 2.07 12.47
N ILE A 133 4.90 3.19 13.19
CA ILE A 133 5.81 4.27 12.81
C ILE A 133 7.24 3.79 13.04
N PHE A 134 8.02 3.71 11.96
CA PHE A 134 9.43 3.38 12.10
C PHE A 134 10.34 4.61 11.94
N LYS A 135 9.81 5.69 11.37
CA LYS A 135 10.56 6.93 11.21
C LYS A 135 9.61 8.12 11.12
N LYS A 136 9.94 9.19 11.85
CA LYS A 136 9.30 10.48 11.69
C LYS A 136 10.20 11.34 10.80
N VAL A 137 9.66 11.82 9.70
CA VAL A 137 10.35 12.70 8.76
C VAL A 137 9.67 14.06 8.85
N LYS A 138 10.44 15.06 9.13
CA LYS A 138 9.89 16.40 9.24
C LYS A 138 10.04 17.16 7.94
#